data_ff26e9eeb0e229a255389f3decdf9252
#
_entry.id   ff26e9eeb0e229a255389f3decdf9252
#
_cell.length_a   1.000
_cell.length_b   1.000
_cell.length_c   1.000
_cell.angle_alpha   90.00
_cell.angle_beta   90.00
_cell.angle_gamma   90.00
#
_symmetry.space_group_name_H-M   'P 1'
#
loop_
_entity.id
_entity.type
_entity.pdbx_description
1 polymer ?
#
loop_
_entity_poly.entity_id
_entity_poly.type
_entity_poly.pdbx_seq_one_letter_code
_entity_poly.pdbx_strand_id
1 'polypeptide(L)'
;MTPKALKALDRRLQRFLEDLTEPMGRRERRHGARVYLEGLLLDGERQSIEPMAERVAGAEVQALRQFVGQSPWKVAEIERRLALKMVDLLSEPEVWIIDETAFPKAGEHSVGVGRQYCGTLGKVANCQVAVSLHWSSAEASCPILWRLYLPQPWLEDAKRAAEVQLPARTAYHSKTELALEQIDQALAWELPGLPVVADSFYGNDFGFRHAWRQRGLSYAVPVEPTTVVWTEDPQRPLPPPKGKGRPRKYPPLESWPRPQDLGTLAGQLPNSAWRMVEWRQASRGRQRSRFARLRVWAAHGWRQQEHPLRVAEWLLVEWPMQSTEPTKYWLPQLGAQPVGRRRLVRIAKARWRVELDCRELKEELGLDHYEGRQWLGWHHHVCLVSMAYALLRSEQARLKKNFWCDLADGEEVAANHPQ
;
A
#
# COMPACT_ATOMS: atom_id res chain seq x y z
N MET A 1 -9.80 -5.11 -31.91
CA MET A 1 -10.42 -6.23 -31.13
C MET A 1 -11.55 -6.86 -31.98
N THR A 2 -11.68 -8.21 -32.04
CA THR A 2 -12.74 -8.86 -32.82
C THR A 2 -14.08 -8.82 -32.05
N PRO A 3 -15.24 -8.91 -32.75
CA PRO A 3 -16.56 -8.97 -32.12
C PRO A 3 -16.68 -10.12 -31.08
N LYS A 4 -16.02 -11.26 -31.34
CA LYS A 4 -15.95 -12.40 -30.40
C LYS A 4 -15.19 -12.04 -29.13
N ALA A 5 -14.07 -11.30 -29.24
CA ALA A 5 -13.27 -10.85 -28.13
C ALA A 5 -14.01 -9.81 -27.26
N LEU A 6 -14.75 -8.90 -27.88
CA LEU A 6 -15.62 -7.93 -27.18
C LEU A 6 -16.72 -8.62 -26.36
N LYS A 7 -17.46 -9.58 -26.99
CA LYS A 7 -18.47 -10.38 -26.26
C LYS A 7 -17.88 -11.18 -25.10
N ALA A 8 -16.64 -11.64 -25.23
CA ALA A 8 -15.96 -12.36 -24.15
C ALA A 8 -15.54 -11.41 -23.01
N LEU A 9 -15.11 -10.20 -23.33
CA LEU A 9 -14.79 -9.16 -22.33
C LEU A 9 -16.06 -8.75 -21.58
N ASP A 10 -17.15 -8.47 -22.26
CA ASP A 10 -18.43 -8.10 -21.64
C ASP A 10 -18.93 -9.18 -20.68
N ARG A 11 -18.88 -10.46 -21.07
CA ARG A 11 -19.23 -11.58 -20.18
C ARG A 11 -18.35 -11.66 -18.93
N ARG A 12 -17.05 -11.33 -19.03
CA ARG A 12 -16.15 -11.30 -17.87
C ARG A 12 -16.46 -10.12 -16.96
N LEU A 13 -16.71 -8.95 -17.53
CA LEU A 13 -17.17 -7.78 -16.77
C LEU A 13 -18.46 -8.09 -16.03
N GLN A 14 -19.45 -8.68 -16.68
CA GLN A 14 -20.71 -9.07 -16.05
C GLN A 14 -20.49 -10.02 -14.86
N ARG A 15 -19.72 -11.10 -15.04
CA ARG A 15 -19.41 -12.04 -13.96
C ARG A 15 -18.64 -11.38 -12.81
N PHE A 16 -17.69 -10.52 -13.13
CA PHE A 16 -16.93 -9.77 -12.13
C PHE A 16 -17.84 -8.88 -11.31
N LEU A 17 -18.77 -8.17 -11.96
CA LEU A 17 -19.74 -7.32 -11.28
C LEU A 17 -20.75 -8.12 -10.45
N GLU A 18 -21.32 -9.19 -10.99
CA GLU A 18 -22.28 -10.05 -10.29
C GLU A 18 -21.68 -10.58 -8.99
N ASP A 19 -20.45 -11.05 -9.03
CA ASP A 19 -19.72 -11.58 -7.88
C ASP A 19 -19.46 -10.50 -6.83
N LEU A 20 -18.90 -9.35 -7.21
CA LEU A 20 -18.55 -8.31 -6.25
C LEU A 20 -19.76 -7.54 -5.72
N THR A 21 -20.83 -7.37 -6.51
CA THR A 21 -21.99 -6.56 -6.12
C THR A 21 -23.12 -7.37 -5.48
N GLU A 22 -22.98 -8.69 -5.36
CA GLU A 22 -24.00 -9.53 -4.71
C GLU A 22 -24.37 -9.02 -3.30
N PRO A 23 -23.41 -8.59 -2.43
CA PRO A 23 -23.76 -8.08 -1.10
C PRO A 23 -24.52 -6.75 -1.12
N MET A 24 -24.57 -6.04 -2.23
CA MET A 24 -25.39 -4.83 -2.35
C MET A 24 -26.90 -5.13 -2.29
N GLY A 25 -27.29 -6.39 -2.48
CA GLY A 25 -28.65 -6.90 -2.34
C GLY A 25 -29.56 -6.50 -3.50
N ARG A 26 -30.22 -5.36 -3.39
CA ARG A 26 -31.25 -4.91 -4.34
C ARG A 26 -30.71 -4.72 -5.77
N ARG A 27 -31.56 -5.07 -6.76
CA ARG A 27 -31.24 -4.96 -8.20
C ARG A 27 -30.84 -3.54 -8.59
N GLU A 28 -31.50 -2.54 -8.03
CA GLU A 28 -31.23 -1.12 -8.32
C GLU A 28 -29.83 -0.70 -7.88
N ARG A 29 -29.35 -1.20 -6.74
CA ARG A 29 -27.98 -0.92 -6.26
C ARG A 29 -26.94 -1.60 -7.16
N ARG A 30 -27.15 -2.84 -7.54
CA ARG A 30 -26.27 -3.56 -8.48
C ARG A 30 -26.24 -2.90 -9.85
N HIS A 31 -27.39 -2.39 -10.30
CA HIS A 31 -27.47 -1.59 -11.52
C HIS A 31 -26.69 -0.28 -11.39
N GLY A 32 -26.87 0.46 -10.29
CA GLY A 32 -26.10 1.68 -10.00
C GLY A 32 -24.58 1.43 -9.98
N ALA A 33 -24.12 0.33 -9.37
CA ALA A 33 -22.71 -0.05 -9.39
C ALA A 33 -22.22 -0.32 -10.82
N ARG A 34 -23.00 -1.04 -11.63
CA ARG A 34 -22.66 -1.32 -13.03
C ARG A 34 -22.52 -0.02 -13.83
N VAL A 35 -23.52 0.86 -13.78
CA VAL A 35 -23.51 2.15 -14.49
C VAL A 35 -22.33 3.01 -14.07
N TYR A 36 -22.03 3.04 -12.76
CA TYR A 36 -20.89 3.79 -12.23
C TYR A 36 -19.55 3.24 -12.74
N LEU A 37 -19.35 1.92 -12.71
CA LEU A 37 -18.14 1.29 -13.24
C LEU A 37 -17.99 1.50 -14.75
N GLU A 38 -19.08 1.36 -15.52
CA GLU A 38 -19.07 1.66 -16.95
C GLU A 38 -18.64 3.12 -17.18
N GLY A 39 -19.14 4.07 -16.39
CA GLY A 39 -18.74 5.47 -16.47
C GLY A 39 -17.26 5.73 -16.13
N LEU A 40 -16.71 5.00 -15.15
CA LEU A 40 -15.28 5.06 -14.82
C LEU A 40 -14.38 4.50 -15.92
N LEU A 41 -14.85 3.47 -16.64
CA LEU A 41 -14.07 2.77 -17.66
C LEU A 41 -14.18 3.39 -19.06
N LEU A 42 -15.13 4.29 -19.29
CA LEU A 42 -15.26 5.00 -20.55
C LEU A 42 -14.34 6.22 -20.58
N ASP A 43 -13.71 6.46 -21.75
CA ASP A 43 -12.86 7.62 -21.96
C ASP A 43 -13.61 8.94 -21.72
N GLY A 44 -12.92 9.87 -21.08
CA GLY A 44 -13.45 11.21 -20.84
C GLY A 44 -12.49 12.05 -19.97
N GLU A 45 -12.52 13.34 -20.15
CA GLU A 45 -11.65 14.28 -19.42
C GLU A 45 -11.86 14.25 -17.89
N ARG A 46 -13.07 13.87 -17.45
CA ARG A 46 -13.43 13.85 -16.03
C ARG A 46 -14.33 12.66 -15.69
N GLN A 47 -14.02 12.00 -14.56
CA GLN A 47 -14.77 10.86 -14.02
C GLN A 47 -15.62 11.28 -12.81
N SER A 48 -16.23 12.49 -12.84
CA SER A 48 -17.26 12.87 -11.88
C SER A 48 -18.66 12.50 -12.40
N ILE A 49 -19.66 12.52 -11.52
CA ILE A 49 -20.98 11.92 -11.79
C ILE A 49 -21.67 12.52 -13.04
N GLU A 50 -21.64 13.85 -13.22
CA GLU A 50 -22.30 14.49 -14.35
C GLU A 50 -21.70 14.07 -15.69
N PRO A 51 -20.38 14.21 -15.94
CA PRO A 51 -19.76 13.74 -17.17
C PRO A 51 -19.89 12.22 -17.38
N MET A 52 -19.91 11.42 -16.32
CA MET A 52 -20.15 9.97 -16.45
C MET A 52 -21.58 9.68 -16.91
N ALA A 53 -22.58 10.37 -16.37
CA ALA A 53 -23.98 10.18 -16.74
C ALA A 53 -24.26 10.56 -18.20
N GLU A 54 -23.54 11.54 -18.75
CA GLU A 54 -23.63 11.92 -20.17
C GLU A 54 -23.08 10.84 -21.11
N ARG A 55 -22.09 10.07 -20.67
CA ARG A 55 -21.40 9.04 -21.50
C ARG A 55 -22.06 7.67 -21.42
N VAL A 56 -22.72 7.35 -20.32
CA VAL A 56 -23.32 6.01 -20.14
C VAL A 56 -24.79 6.04 -20.52
N ALA A 57 -25.16 5.21 -21.48
CA ALA A 57 -26.55 5.13 -21.97
C ALA A 57 -27.52 4.74 -20.84
N GLY A 58 -28.55 5.56 -20.64
CA GLY A 58 -29.56 5.35 -19.60
C GLY A 58 -29.13 5.69 -18.19
N ALA A 59 -27.96 6.33 -18.01
CA ALA A 59 -27.53 6.85 -16.72
C ALA A 59 -28.25 8.16 -16.38
N GLU A 60 -28.61 8.31 -15.10
CA GLU A 60 -29.23 9.52 -14.56
C GLU A 60 -28.36 10.08 -13.43
N VAL A 61 -28.04 11.37 -13.52
CA VAL A 61 -27.21 12.09 -12.54
C VAL A 61 -27.72 11.90 -11.11
N GLN A 62 -29.04 12.09 -10.93
CA GLN A 62 -29.63 12.01 -9.59
C GLN A 62 -29.59 10.59 -9.01
N ALA A 63 -29.81 9.57 -9.86
CA ALA A 63 -29.71 8.16 -9.43
C ALA A 63 -28.28 7.80 -9.03
N LEU A 64 -27.27 8.26 -9.77
CA LEU A 64 -25.86 8.05 -9.42
C LEU A 64 -25.45 8.80 -8.14
N ARG A 65 -25.91 10.04 -7.95
CA ARG A 65 -25.68 10.80 -6.71
C ARG A 65 -26.26 10.07 -5.49
N GLN A 66 -27.51 9.57 -5.61
CA GLN A 66 -28.17 8.82 -4.55
C GLN A 66 -27.45 7.47 -4.30
N PHE A 67 -27.07 6.78 -5.35
CA PHE A 67 -26.36 5.51 -5.26
C PHE A 67 -25.03 5.64 -4.50
N VAL A 68 -24.20 6.63 -4.84
CA VAL A 68 -22.90 6.82 -4.19
C VAL A 68 -23.05 7.49 -2.82
N GLY A 69 -23.89 8.52 -2.70
CA GLY A 69 -23.95 9.33 -1.48
C GLY A 69 -24.84 8.78 -0.37
N GLN A 70 -25.89 8.00 -0.69
CA GLN A 70 -26.93 7.67 0.27
C GLN A 70 -27.30 6.18 0.33
N SER A 71 -26.91 5.39 -0.66
CA SER A 71 -27.32 3.99 -0.74
C SER A 71 -26.68 3.16 0.38
N PRO A 72 -27.45 2.37 1.17
CA PRO A 72 -26.93 1.74 2.38
C PRO A 72 -26.27 0.37 2.11
N TRP A 73 -25.40 0.28 1.11
CA TRP A 73 -24.58 -0.91 0.94
C TRP A 73 -23.25 -0.78 1.73
N LYS A 74 -22.72 -1.89 2.17
CA LYS A 74 -21.58 -1.93 3.08
C LYS A 74 -20.29 -2.10 2.30
N VAL A 75 -19.42 -1.11 2.36
CA VAL A 75 -18.11 -1.11 1.71
C VAL A 75 -17.27 -2.31 2.12
N ALA A 76 -17.20 -2.63 3.42
CA ALA A 76 -16.37 -3.71 3.95
C ALA A 76 -16.66 -5.09 3.33
N GLU A 77 -17.93 -5.36 2.97
CA GLU A 77 -18.31 -6.62 2.32
C GLU A 77 -17.81 -6.69 0.88
N ILE A 78 -17.82 -5.56 0.18
CA ILE A 78 -17.28 -5.45 -1.18
C ILE A 78 -15.74 -5.51 -1.17
N GLU A 79 -15.10 -4.76 -0.26
CA GLU A 79 -13.63 -4.79 -0.07
C GLU A 79 -13.15 -6.22 0.22
N ARG A 80 -13.85 -6.96 1.09
CA ARG A 80 -13.51 -8.35 1.38
C ARG A 80 -13.56 -9.23 0.12
N ARG A 81 -14.63 -9.13 -0.66
CA ARG A 81 -14.78 -9.92 -1.91
C ARG A 81 -13.72 -9.51 -2.93
N LEU A 82 -13.45 -8.21 -3.05
CA LEU A 82 -12.42 -7.69 -3.94
C LEU A 82 -11.04 -8.23 -3.54
N ALA A 83 -10.70 -8.20 -2.27
CA ALA A 83 -9.42 -8.69 -1.76
C ALA A 83 -9.24 -10.18 -2.04
N LEU A 84 -10.25 -11.02 -1.73
CA LEU A 84 -10.23 -12.46 -2.02
C LEU A 84 -10.09 -12.72 -3.53
N LYS A 85 -10.82 -11.96 -4.34
CA LYS A 85 -10.74 -12.08 -5.80
C LYS A 85 -9.36 -11.69 -6.34
N MET A 86 -8.68 -10.70 -5.74
CA MET A 86 -7.32 -10.33 -6.15
C MET A 86 -6.30 -11.40 -5.78
N VAL A 87 -6.48 -12.13 -4.68
CA VAL A 87 -5.66 -13.31 -4.35
C VAL A 87 -5.73 -14.36 -5.46
N ASP A 88 -6.92 -14.62 -6.00
CA ASP A 88 -7.12 -15.60 -7.06
C ASP A 88 -6.60 -15.12 -8.43
N LEU A 89 -6.77 -13.84 -8.74
CA LEU A 89 -6.48 -13.27 -10.07
C LEU A 89 -5.02 -12.88 -10.26
N LEU A 90 -4.35 -12.41 -9.19
CA LEU A 90 -2.95 -12.03 -9.22
C LEU A 90 -2.10 -13.15 -8.61
N SER A 91 -1.68 -14.07 -9.45
CA SER A 91 -0.80 -15.18 -9.07
C SER A 91 0.54 -14.69 -8.52
N GLU A 92 1.20 -15.51 -7.69
CA GLU A 92 2.53 -15.25 -7.12
C GLU A 92 2.63 -13.90 -6.37
N PRO A 93 1.85 -13.69 -5.31
CA PRO A 93 1.92 -12.48 -4.52
C PRO A 93 3.29 -12.32 -3.87
N GLU A 94 3.80 -11.08 -3.85
CA GLU A 94 5.12 -10.80 -3.31
C GLU A 94 5.10 -10.01 -2.02
N VAL A 95 4.25 -8.96 -1.97
CA VAL A 95 4.22 -8.01 -0.86
C VAL A 95 2.83 -7.41 -0.66
N TRP A 96 2.57 -6.97 0.55
CA TRP A 96 1.59 -5.94 0.87
C TRP A 96 2.27 -4.57 0.85
N ILE A 97 1.64 -3.58 0.20
CA ILE A 97 2.17 -2.23 0.15
C ILE A 97 1.22 -1.30 0.89
N ILE A 98 1.74 -0.57 1.88
CA ILE A 98 1.04 0.52 2.56
C ILE A 98 1.56 1.83 2.01
N ASP A 99 0.64 2.71 1.62
CA ASP A 99 0.99 4.05 1.18
C ASP A 99 -0.14 5.04 1.47
N GLU A 100 0.19 6.33 1.36
CA GLU A 100 -0.74 7.42 1.50
C GLU A 100 -0.96 8.11 0.16
N THR A 101 -2.19 8.51 -0.10
CA THR A 101 -2.46 9.40 -1.22
C THR A 101 -3.26 10.61 -0.77
N ALA A 102 -2.92 11.78 -1.32
CA ALA A 102 -3.59 13.04 -1.01
C ALA A 102 -4.51 13.44 -2.16
N PHE A 103 -5.65 14.03 -1.78
CA PHE A 103 -6.68 14.56 -2.67
C PHE A 103 -6.81 16.07 -2.43
N PRO A 104 -6.16 16.94 -3.24
CA PRO A 104 -6.31 18.37 -3.12
C PRO A 104 -7.77 18.79 -3.21
N LYS A 105 -8.21 19.73 -2.35
CA LYS A 105 -9.57 20.26 -2.34
C LYS A 105 -9.54 21.77 -2.25
N ALA A 106 -10.40 22.44 -3.03
CA ALA A 106 -10.55 23.88 -2.98
C ALA A 106 -11.35 24.34 -1.74
N GLY A 107 -12.38 23.56 -1.34
CA GLY A 107 -13.27 23.88 -0.22
C GLY A 107 -12.92 23.17 1.08
N GLU A 108 -13.61 23.56 2.16
CA GLU A 108 -13.38 23.06 3.53
C GLU A 108 -14.45 22.08 4.02
N HIS A 109 -15.47 21.79 3.20
CA HIS A 109 -16.65 21.01 3.62
C HIS A 109 -16.56 19.50 3.33
N SER A 110 -15.58 19.07 2.54
CA SER A 110 -15.41 17.62 2.28
C SER A 110 -14.88 16.92 3.52
N VAL A 111 -15.43 15.75 3.84
CA VAL A 111 -15.03 14.95 5.01
C VAL A 111 -13.51 14.73 5.06
N GLY A 112 -12.90 14.95 6.22
CA GLY A 112 -11.45 14.73 6.40
C GLY A 112 -10.54 15.78 5.76
N VAL A 113 -11.09 16.84 5.13
CA VAL A 113 -10.28 17.90 4.55
C VAL A 113 -9.63 18.77 5.64
N GLY A 114 -8.38 19.14 5.43
CA GLY A 114 -7.64 20.01 6.33
C GLY A 114 -6.30 20.44 5.73
N ARG A 115 -5.67 21.43 6.36
CA ARG A 115 -4.29 21.82 6.01
C ARG A 115 -3.31 20.79 6.52
N GLN A 116 -2.82 19.96 5.62
CA GLN A 116 -1.87 18.89 5.91
C GLN A 116 -0.89 18.71 4.74
N TYR A 117 0.15 17.90 4.93
CA TYR A 117 1.09 17.64 3.84
C TYR A 117 0.37 16.92 2.71
N CYS A 118 0.42 17.52 1.54
CA CYS A 118 -0.17 16.99 0.32
C CYS A 118 0.94 16.46 -0.59
N GLY A 119 1.16 15.14 -0.60
CA GLY A 119 2.19 14.51 -1.41
C GLY A 119 2.07 14.81 -2.90
N THR A 120 0.84 14.92 -3.41
CA THR A 120 0.56 15.30 -4.81
C THR A 120 1.10 16.68 -5.18
N LEU A 121 1.10 17.64 -4.23
CA LEU A 121 1.57 19.00 -4.43
C LEU A 121 2.96 19.25 -3.85
N GLY A 122 3.54 18.30 -3.12
CA GLY A 122 4.84 18.43 -2.45
C GLY A 122 4.90 19.51 -1.36
N LYS A 123 3.77 19.94 -0.82
CA LYS A 123 3.67 21.02 0.18
C LYS A 123 2.46 20.84 1.10
N VAL A 124 2.44 21.61 2.20
CA VAL A 124 1.23 21.72 3.04
C VAL A 124 0.13 22.47 2.28
N ALA A 125 -0.99 21.80 2.06
CA ALA A 125 -2.15 22.34 1.33
C ALA A 125 -3.45 21.83 1.93
N ASN A 126 -4.56 22.38 1.48
CA ASN A 126 -5.89 21.93 1.82
C ASN A 126 -6.19 20.63 1.04
N CYS A 127 -6.24 19.51 1.72
CA CYS A 127 -6.44 18.20 1.09
C CYS A 127 -7.09 17.19 2.04
N GLN A 128 -7.66 16.13 1.48
CA GLN A 128 -7.93 14.88 2.17
C GLN A 128 -6.70 13.99 2.03
N VAL A 129 -6.48 13.07 2.97
CA VAL A 129 -5.44 12.03 2.87
C VAL A 129 -6.08 10.69 3.18
N ALA A 130 -5.75 9.68 2.41
CA ALA A 130 -6.17 8.32 2.68
C ALA A 130 -4.97 7.38 2.74
N VAL A 131 -5.04 6.40 3.63
CA VAL A 131 -4.11 5.27 3.73
C VAL A 131 -4.70 4.11 2.94
N SER A 132 -3.89 3.46 2.13
CA SER A 132 -4.29 2.30 1.34
C SER A 132 -3.42 1.08 1.63
N LEU A 133 -4.02 -0.10 1.54
CA LEU A 133 -3.33 -1.37 1.52
C LEU A 133 -3.49 -2.01 0.14
N HIS A 134 -2.36 -2.31 -0.51
CA HIS A 134 -2.33 -2.94 -1.82
C HIS A 134 -1.87 -4.40 -1.73
N TRP A 135 -2.53 -5.26 -2.50
CA TRP A 135 -2.07 -6.60 -2.85
C TRP A 135 -1.18 -6.51 -4.09
N SER A 136 0.04 -7.04 -4.02
CA SER A 136 1.02 -6.85 -5.11
C SER A 136 1.76 -8.13 -5.44
N SER A 137 1.84 -8.43 -6.74
CA SER A 137 2.69 -9.44 -7.36
C SER A 137 3.83 -8.79 -8.15
N ALA A 138 4.67 -9.60 -8.80
CA ALA A 138 5.70 -9.09 -9.72
C ALA A 138 5.10 -8.32 -10.92
N GLU A 139 3.89 -8.68 -11.34
CA GLU A 139 3.28 -8.25 -12.61
C GLU A 139 2.26 -7.12 -12.42
N ALA A 140 1.56 -7.11 -11.30
CA ALA A 140 0.49 -6.16 -11.02
C ALA A 140 0.33 -5.90 -9.52
N SER A 141 -0.27 -4.77 -9.19
CA SER A 141 -0.77 -4.46 -7.85
C SER A 141 -2.15 -3.83 -7.92
N CYS A 142 -2.89 -3.91 -6.81
CA CYS A 142 -4.25 -3.38 -6.70
C CYS A 142 -4.53 -2.99 -5.26
N PRO A 143 -5.13 -1.81 -5.00
CA PRO A 143 -5.61 -1.47 -3.67
C PRO A 143 -6.77 -2.40 -3.29
N ILE A 144 -6.69 -2.97 -2.10
CA ILE A 144 -7.72 -3.85 -1.54
C ILE A 144 -8.47 -3.21 -0.37
N LEU A 145 -7.87 -2.23 0.28
CA LEU A 145 -8.45 -1.48 1.40
C LEU A 145 -8.07 -0.01 1.34
N TRP A 146 -9.00 0.83 1.79
CA TRP A 146 -8.81 2.26 1.95
C TRP A 146 -9.32 2.75 3.31
N ARG A 147 -8.60 3.68 3.94
CA ARG A 147 -9.07 4.38 5.15
C ARG A 147 -8.80 5.88 5.01
N LEU A 148 -9.86 6.67 5.11
CA LEU A 148 -9.75 8.13 5.11
C LEU A 148 -9.18 8.59 6.46
N TYR A 149 -8.10 9.35 6.42
CA TYR A 149 -7.56 9.98 7.60
C TYR A 149 -8.42 11.19 8.00
N LEU A 150 -8.84 11.21 9.26
CA LEU A 150 -9.59 12.32 9.84
C LEU A 150 -8.67 13.13 10.76
N PRO A 151 -8.30 14.36 10.40
CA PRO A 151 -7.61 15.27 11.32
C PRO A 151 -8.43 15.46 12.61
N GLN A 152 -7.76 15.56 13.75
CA GLN A 152 -8.41 15.64 15.07
C GLN A 152 -9.50 16.71 15.17
N PRO A 153 -9.37 17.94 14.58
CA PRO A 153 -10.44 18.94 14.61
C PRO A 153 -11.78 18.49 14.01
N TRP A 154 -11.80 17.45 13.16
CA TRP A 154 -13.05 16.87 12.64
C TRP A 154 -13.88 16.17 13.70
N LEU A 155 -13.23 15.60 14.70
CA LEU A 155 -13.87 14.86 15.79
C LEU A 155 -14.28 15.76 16.95
N GLU A 156 -13.71 16.96 17.02
CA GLU A 156 -14.02 17.98 18.02
C GLU A 156 -15.18 18.90 17.60
N ASP A 157 -15.49 18.96 16.31
CA ASP A 157 -16.59 19.79 15.76
C ASP A 157 -17.81 18.91 15.42
N ALA A 158 -18.72 18.76 16.39
CA ALA A 158 -19.94 17.96 16.25
C ALA A 158 -20.84 18.43 15.09
N LYS A 159 -20.90 19.76 14.81
CA LYS A 159 -21.69 20.30 13.70
C LYS A 159 -21.12 19.87 12.37
N ARG A 160 -19.84 20.05 12.20
CA ARG A 160 -19.10 19.65 10.98
C ARG A 160 -19.20 18.14 10.75
N ALA A 161 -19.05 17.33 11.82
CA ALA A 161 -19.21 15.87 11.77
C ALA A 161 -20.62 15.46 11.31
N ALA A 162 -21.65 16.13 11.79
CA ALA A 162 -23.05 15.88 11.40
C ALA A 162 -23.32 16.25 9.94
N GLU A 163 -22.79 17.36 9.44
CA GLU A 163 -22.93 17.79 8.03
C GLU A 163 -22.42 16.75 7.02
N VAL A 164 -21.35 16.03 7.37
CA VAL A 164 -20.77 14.99 6.52
C VAL A 164 -21.25 13.58 6.86
N GLN A 165 -22.20 13.46 7.79
CA GLN A 165 -22.74 12.18 8.27
C GLN A 165 -21.66 11.23 8.77
N LEU A 166 -20.74 11.77 9.58
CA LEU A 166 -19.69 10.94 10.18
C LEU A 166 -20.33 9.90 11.13
N PRO A 167 -19.94 8.62 11.08
CA PRO A 167 -20.53 7.62 11.96
C PRO A 167 -20.37 7.97 13.43
N ALA A 168 -21.40 7.73 14.22
CA ALA A 168 -21.35 7.90 15.67
C ALA A 168 -20.23 7.04 16.26
N ARG A 169 -19.46 7.57 17.19
CA ARG A 169 -18.31 6.92 17.83
C ARG A 169 -17.07 6.78 16.93
N THR A 170 -16.94 7.52 15.83
CA THR A 170 -15.68 7.59 15.10
C THR A 170 -14.61 8.15 16.04
N ALA A 171 -13.55 7.37 16.27
CA ALA A 171 -12.40 7.77 17.08
C ALA A 171 -11.29 8.36 16.20
N TYR A 172 -10.39 9.12 16.85
CA TYR A 172 -9.15 9.53 16.19
C TYR A 172 -8.23 8.32 16.01
N HIS A 173 -7.72 8.17 14.81
CA HIS A 173 -6.66 7.24 14.48
C HIS A 173 -5.56 7.96 13.72
N SER A 174 -4.33 7.77 14.15
CA SER A 174 -3.15 8.18 13.38
C SER A 174 -3.08 7.36 12.08
N LYS A 175 -2.30 7.82 11.12
CA LYS A 175 -2.12 7.09 9.85
C LYS A 175 -1.49 5.70 10.06
N THR A 176 -0.61 5.58 11.05
CA THR A 176 -0.02 4.29 11.45
C THR A 176 -1.06 3.34 12.03
N GLU A 177 -1.99 3.82 12.85
CA GLU A 177 -3.10 3.04 13.37
C GLU A 177 -4.06 2.61 12.26
N LEU A 178 -4.42 3.52 11.33
CA LEU A 178 -5.23 3.17 10.15
C LEU A 178 -4.56 2.09 9.28
N ALA A 179 -3.25 2.14 9.13
CA ALA A 179 -2.49 1.11 8.41
C ALA A 179 -2.54 -0.24 9.14
N LEU A 180 -2.42 -0.25 10.47
CA LEU A 180 -2.53 -1.47 11.28
C LEU A 180 -3.94 -2.06 11.25
N GLU A 181 -4.99 -1.22 11.30
CA GLU A 181 -6.38 -1.66 11.14
C GLU A 181 -6.61 -2.37 9.81
N GLN A 182 -6.06 -1.85 8.72
CA GLN A 182 -6.17 -2.48 7.40
C GLN A 182 -5.46 -3.83 7.35
N ILE A 183 -4.27 -3.93 7.97
CA ILE A 183 -3.55 -5.20 8.10
C ILE A 183 -4.36 -6.20 8.93
N ASP A 184 -4.88 -5.78 10.08
CA ASP A 184 -5.70 -6.64 10.95
C ASP A 184 -6.96 -7.10 10.23
N GLN A 185 -7.57 -6.22 9.44
CA GLN A 185 -8.73 -6.56 8.61
C GLN A 185 -8.38 -7.58 7.52
N ALA A 186 -7.25 -7.41 6.84
CA ALA A 186 -6.79 -8.34 5.82
C ALA A 186 -6.49 -9.73 6.42
N LEU A 187 -5.85 -9.78 7.59
CA LEU A 187 -5.61 -11.02 8.32
C LEU A 187 -6.91 -11.67 8.81
N ALA A 188 -7.88 -10.89 9.28
CA ALA A 188 -9.20 -11.38 9.68
C ALA A 188 -10.01 -11.94 8.49
N TRP A 189 -9.71 -11.52 7.26
CA TRP A 189 -10.24 -12.12 6.05
C TRP A 189 -9.46 -13.35 5.58
N GLU A 190 -8.49 -13.80 6.37
CA GLU A 190 -7.63 -14.95 6.07
C GLU A 190 -6.77 -14.78 4.81
N LEU A 191 -6.47 -13.52 4.45
CA LEU A 191 -5.53 -13.28 3.35
C LEU A 191 -4.12 -13.77 3.74
N PRO A 192 -3.37 -14.35 2.80
CA PRO A 192 -1.99 -14.75 3.07
C PRO A 192 -1.14 -13.59 3.59
N GLY A 193 -0.48 -13.78 4.72
CA GLY A 193 0.44 -12.80 5.29
C GLY A 193 1.69 -12.67 4.42
N LEU A 194 1.84 -11.52 3.76
CA LEU A 194 2.98 -11.19 2.91
C LEU A 194 3.94 -10.23 3.61
N PRO A 195 5.19 -10.13 3.15
CA PRO A 195 6.09 -9.06 3.60
C PRO A 195 5.47 -7.69 3.35
N VAL A 196 5.44 -6.84 4.38
CA VAL A 196 4.91 -5.47 4.29
C VAL A 196 6.01 -4.53 3.82
N VAL A 197 5.70 -3.68 2.85
CA VAL A 197 6.52 -2.55 2.44
C VAL A 197 5.73 -1.26 2.56
N ALA A 198 6.42 -0.18 2.93
CA ALA A 198 5.84 1.15 3.09
C ALA A 198 6.92 2.21 2.81
N ASP A 199 6.65 3.48 3.03
CA ASP A 199 7.65 4.54 2.92
C ASP A 199 8.47 4.74 4.21
N SER A 200 9.37 5.74 4.23
CA SER A 200 10.22 6.02 5.39
C SER A 200 9.46 6.59 6.59
N PHE A 201 8.29 7.20 6.38
CA PHE A 201 7.43 7.64 7.49
C PHE A 201 7.07 6.46 8.40
N TYR A 202 6.62 5.36 7.81
CA TYR A 202 6.32 4.12 8.51
C TYR A 202 7.59 3.37 8.92
N GLY A 203 8.63 3.40 8.08
CA GLY A 203 9.88 2.69 8.31
C GLY A 203 10.66 3.22 9.50
N ASN A 204 10.66 4.53 9.75
CA ASN A 204 11.35 5.15 10.88
C ASN A 204 10.64 4.89 12.22
N ASP A 205 9.36 4.54 12.22
CA ASP A 205 8.63 4.23 13.45
C ASP A 205 8.97 2.82 13.96
N PHE A 206 9.74 2.74 15.04
CA PHE A 206 10.08 1.48 15.68
C PHE A 206 8.86 0.75 16.23
N GLY A 207 7.90 1.47 16.82
CA GLY A 207 6.66 0.91 17.36
C GLY A 207 5.84 0.23 16.28
N PHE A 208 5.77 0.85 15.11
CA PHE A 208 5.05 0.32 13.97
C PHE A 208 5.70 -0.96 13.40
N ARG A 209 7.04 -0.99 13.22
CA ARG A 209 7.75 -2.23 12.83
C ARG A 209 7.59 -3.33 13.87
N HIS A 210 7.57 -2.96 15.16
CA HIS A 210 7.31 -3.90 16.25
C HIS A 210 5.90 -4.49 16.17
N ALA A 211 4.88 -3.67 15.89
CA ALA A 211 3.51 -4.11 15.72
C ALA A 211 3.33 -5.13 14.56
N TRP A 212 4.09 -4.99 13.48
CA TRP A 212 4.11 -6.00 12.41
C TRP A 212 4.70 -7.33 12.89
N ARG A 213 5.80 -7.29 13.64
CA ARG A 213 6.40 -8.52 14.21
C ARG A 213 5.44 -9.24 15.16
N GLN A 214 4.69 -8.50 15.97
CA GLN A 214 3.67 -9.08 16.86
C GLN A 214 2.56 -9.83 16.08
N ARG A 215 2.29 -9.41 14.84
CA ARG A 215 1.35 -10.06 13.92
C ARG A 215 1.99 -11.20 13.10
N GLY A 216 3.24 -11.56 13.37
CA GLY A 216 3.96 -12.58 12.62
C GLY A 216 4.35 -12.15 11.19
N LEU A 217 4.22 -10.87 10.85
CA LEU A 217 4.50 -10.38 9.51
C LEU A 217 5.97 -10.03 9.32
N SER A 218 6.48 -10.37 8.15
CA SER A 218 7.75 -9.87 7.62
C SER A 218 7.59 -8.46 7.07
N TYR A 219 8.69 -7.73 6.92
CA TYR A 219 8.67 -6.39 6.31
C TYR A 219 10.01 -6.03 5.66
N ALA A 220 9.99 -5.04 4.78
CA ALA A 220 11.19 -4.39 4.25
C ALA A 220 10.88 -2.90 4.00
N VAL A 221 11.24 -2.04 4.93
CA VAL A 221 10.87 -0.62 4.92
C VAL A 221 12.09 0.28 4.84
N PRO A 222 12.04 1.35 4.04
CA PRO A 222 13.10 2.35 3.99
C PRO A 222 13.17 3.12 5.31
N VAL A 223 14.37 3.56 5.63
CA VAL A 223 14.67 4.39 6.79
C VAL A 223 15.62 5.52 6.40
N GLU A 224 15.63 6.58 7.18
CA GLU A 224 16.50 7.72 6.92
C GLU A 224 17.97 7.41 7.25
N PRO A 225 18.96 8.04 6.56
CA PRO A 225 20.38 7.84 6.83
C PRO A 225 20.77 8.23 8.26
N THR A 226 20.02 9.12 8.89
CA THR A 226 20.18 9.56 10.29
C THR A 226 19.67 8.56 11.32
N THR A 227 19.01 7.48 10.88
CA THR A 227 18.56 6.40 11.79
C THR A 227 19.76 5.77 12.48
N VAL A 228 19.68 5.65 13.80
CA VAL A 228 20.77 5.11 14.62
C VAL A 228 20.58 3.62 14.91
N VAL A 229 21.70 2.90 14.85
CA VAL A 229 21.73 1.44 15.08
C VAL A 229 22.96 1.04 15.89
N TRP A 230 22.89 -0.16 16.47
CA TRP A 230 24.06 -0.87 16.96
C TRP A 230 24.47 -1.96 15.96
N THR A 231 25.77 -2.17 15.84
CA THR A 231 26.36 -3.25 15.02
C THR A 231 26.58 -4.54 15.80
N GLU A 232 26.46 -4.46 17.12
CA GLU A 232 26.55 -5.59 18.07
C GLU A 232 25.26 -5.65 18.91
N ASP A 233 24.98 -6.81 19.49
CA ASP A 233 23.82 -6.99 20.36
C ASP A 233 23.92 -6.06 21.58
N PRO A 234 23.02 -5.08 21.73
CA PRO A 234 23.04 -4.15 22.85
C PRO A 234 22.53 -4.76 24.17
N GLN A 235 22.06 -6.00 24.18
CA GLN A 235 21.52 -6.64 25.37
C GLN A 235 22.63 -6.86 26.38
N ARG A 236 22.59 -6.07 27.45
CA ARG A 236 23.51 -6.18 28.57
C ARG A 236 22.76 -6.72 29.80
N PRO A 237 23.33 -7.65 30.54
CA PRO A 237 22.74 -8.11 31.80
C PRO A 237 22.57 -6.91 32.75
N LEU A 238 21.45 -6.88 33.47
CA LEU A 238 21.24 -5.90 34.51
C LEU A 238 22.33 -6.08 35.55
N PRO A 239 23.01 -5.00 36.02
CA PRO A 239 23.93 -5.10 37.12
C PRO A 239 23.16 -5.57 38.37
N PRO A 240 23.76 -6.37 39.22
CA PRO A 240 23.13 -6.81 40.45
C PRO A 240 22.68 -5.60 41.30
N PRO A 241 21.53 -5.68 41.98
CA PRO A 241 21.00 -4.56 42.74
C PRO A 241 22.02 -4.15 43.81
N LYS A 242 22.45 -2.89 43.78
CA LYS A 242 23.33 -2.29 44.80
C LYS A 242 22.47 -1.62 45.87
N GLY A 243 22.34 -2.22 47.05
CA GLY A 243 21.73 -1.59 48.21
C GLY A 243 20.21 -1.72 48.32
N LYS A 244 19.65 -1.00 49.33
CA LYS A 244 18.19 -0.92 49.59
C LYS A 244 17.54 0.06 48.59
N GLY A 245 16.75 -0.42 47.70
CA GLY A 245 16.01 0.40 46.73
C GLY A 245 15.29 -0.47 45.67
N ARG A 246 14.37 0.13 44.91
CA ARG A 246 13.69 -0.57 43.81
C ARG A 246 14.71 -1.01 42.74
N PRO A 247 14.80 -2.29 42.38
CA PRO A 247 15.72 -2.77 41.34
C PRO A 247 15.52 -1.99 40.06
N ARG A 248 16.60 -1.65 39.35
CA ARG A 248 16.51 -1.04 38.01
C ARG A 248 15.88 -2.02 37.04
N LYS A 249 14.91 -1.57 36.30
CA LYS A 249 14.25 -2.38 35.25
C LYS A 249 15.12 -2.50 33.99
N TYR A 250 16.01 -1.55 33.78
CA TYR A 250 16.87 -1.45 32.60
C TYR A 250 18.32 -1.10 32.98
N PRO A 251 19.32 -1.53 32.18
CA PRO A 251 20.71 -1.13 32.37
C PRO A 251 20.86 0.39 32.29
N PRO A 252 21.84 0.95 33.00
CA PRO A 252 22.17 2.38 32.88
C PRO A 252 22.52 2.73 31.43
N LEU A 253 22.13 3.94 31.00
CA LEU A 253 22.42 4.42 29.62
C LEU A 253 23.93 4.40 29.30
N GLU A 254 24.75 4.68 30.29
CA GLU A 254 26.22 4.71 30.15
C GLU A 254 26.81 3.32 29.89
N SER A 255 26.07 2.24 30.17
CA SER A 255 26.50 0.86 29.90
C SER A 255 26.18 0.40 28.48
N TRP A 256 25.39 1.18 27.71
CA TRP A 256 25.06 0.86 26.34
C TRP A 256 26.18 1.31 25.40
N PRO A 257 26.52 0.52 24.36
CA PRO A 257 27.42 0.98 23.30
C PRO A 257 26.83 2.22 22.62
N ARG A 258 27.67 3.12 22.16
CA ARG A 258 27.20 4.28 21.40
C ARG A 258 26.63 3.82 20.06
N PRO A 259 25.37 4.15 19.75
CA PRO A 259 24.80 3.84 18.46
C PRO A 259 25.45 4.73 17.38
N GLN A 260 25.48 4.23 16.15
CA GLN A 260 25.99 4.93 14.97
C GLN A 260 24.83 5.15 13.98
N ASP A 261 24.83 6.28 13.29
CA ASP A 261 23.88 6.52 12.21
C ASP A 261 24.22 5.68 10.96
N LEU A 262 23.18 5.39 10.17
CA LEU A 262 23.31 4.52 9.00
C LEU A 262 24.20 5.10 7.89
N GLY A 263 24.20 6.43 7.70
CA GLY A 263 25.05 7.10 6.71
C GLY A 263 26.52 6.90 7.02
N THR A 264 26.91 7.20 8.26
CA THR A 264 28.29 6.98 8.76
C THR A 264 28.68 5.51 8.68
N LEU A 265 27.79 4.60 9.13
CA LEU A 265 28.04 3.15 9.07
C LEU A 265 28.26 2.67 7.63
N ALA A 266 27.43 3.10 6.70
CA ALA A 266 27.53 2.70 5.30
C ALA A 266 28.82 3.21 4.63
N GLY A 267 29.28 4.44 4.98
CA GLY A 267 30.54 5.01 4.48
C GLY A 267 31.78 4.25 4.97
N GLN A 268 31.69 3.51 6.08
CA GLN A 268 32.77 2.71 6.64
C GLN A 268 32.82 1.27 6.10
N LEU A 269 31.83 0.85 5.31
CA LEU A 269 31.78 -0.51 4.79
C LEU A 269 32.90 -0.76 3.76
N PRO A 270 33.65 -1.87 3.89
CA PRO A 270 34.70 -2.18 2.93
C PRO A 270 34.12 -2.53 1.55
N ASN A 271 34.90 -2.33 0.50
CA ASN A 271 34.47 -2.64 -0.88
C ASN A 271 33.97 -4.11 -1.04
N SER A 272 34.51 -5.02 -0.25
CA SER A 272 34.11 -6.42 -0.22
C SER A 272 32.68 -6.67 0.28
N ALA A 273 32.08 -5.72 1.00
CA ALA A 273 30.69 -5.83 1.48
C ALA A 273 29.65 -5.61 0.35
N TRP A 274 30.05 -4.90 -0.71
CA TRP A 274 29.18 -4.51 -1.79
C TRP A 274 29.09 -5.58 -2.87
N ARG A 275 27.84 -5.79 -3.37
CA ARG A 275 27.56 -6.72 -4.47
C ARG A 275 26.63 -6.06 -5.47
N MET A 276 26.89 -6.26 -6.75
CA MET A 276 25.97 -5.86 -7.82
C MET A 276 24.72 -6.75 -7.77
N VAL A 277 23.56 -6.13 -7.75
CA VAL A 277 22.27 -6.82 -7.80
C VAL A 277 21.43 -6.20 -8.90
N GLU A 278 20.91 -7.06 -9.78
CA GLU A 278 19.87 -6.72 -10.74
C GLU A 278 18.55 -7.26 -10.20
N TRP A 279 17.55 -6.40 -10.08
CA TRP A 279 16.26 -6.78 -9.48
C TRP A 279 15.06 -6.67 -10.41
N ARG A 280 15.20 -5.96 -11.54
CA ARG A 280 14.08 -5.70 -12.46
C ARG A 280 14.57 -5.40 -13.87
N GLN A 281 13.84 -5.93 -14.85
CA GLN A 281 13.85 -5.46 -16.24
C GLN A 281 12.86 -4.30 -16.36
N ALA A 282 13.24 -3.17 -16.88
CA ALA A 282 12.38 -2.03 -17.15
C ALA A 282 12.48 -1.62 -18.62
N SER A 283 11.56 -0.76 -19.10
CA SER A 283 11.59 -0.24 -20.47
C SER A 283 12.91 0.44 -20.87
N ARG A 284 13.59 1.06 -19.88
CA ARG A 284 14.91 1.71 -20.05
C ARG A 284 16.10 0.79 -19.76
N GLY A 285 15.91 -0.53 -19.75
CA GLY A 285 16.95 -1.53 -19.47
C GLY A 285 16.92 -2.10 -18.07
N ARG A 286 17.97 -2.85 -17.75
CA ARG A 286 18.09 -3.58 -16.47
C ARG A 286 18.36 -2.64 -15.31
N GLN A 287 17.53 -2.70 -14.27
CA GLN A 287 17.73 -1.96 -13.04
C GLN A 287 18.72 -2.69 -12.14
N ARG A 288 19.88 -2.08 -11.91
CA ARG A 288 20.95 -2.65 -11.09
C ARG A 288 21.65 -1.58 -10.24
N SER A 289 22.11 -1.95 -9.06
CA SER A 289 22.91 -1.12 -8.15
C SER A 289 23.83 -2.00 -7.32
N ARG A 290 24.78 -1.38 -6.62
CA ARG A 290 25.55 -2.05 -5.59
C ARG A 290 24.74 -2.09 -4.29
N PHE A 291 24.71 -3.23 -3.63
CA PHE A 291 24.04 -3.39 -2.34
C PHE A 291 24.97 -4.04 -1.32
N ALA A 292 24.94 -3.50 -0.11
CA ALA A 292 25.51 -4.13 1.07
C ALA A 292 24.41 -4.58 2.02
N ARG A 293 24.65 -5.64 2.81
CA ARG A 293 23.76 -6.06 3.89
C ARG A 293 24.57 -6.47 5.11
N LEU A 294 24.07 -6.08 6.28
CA LEU A 294 24.64 -6.43 7.57
C LEU A 294 23.57 -6.57 8.63
N ARG A 295 23.90 -7.23 9.76
CA ARG A 295 23.00 -7.33 10.91
C ARG A 295 23.18 -6.12 11.79
N VAL A 296 22.08 -5.52 12.23
CA VAL A 296 22.04 -4.36 13.10
C VAL A 296 20.89 -4.48 14.11
N TRP A 297 20.97 -3.72 15.18
CA TRP A 297 19.89 -3.55 16.15
C TRP A 297 19.44 -2.10 16.14
N ALA A 298 18.16 -1.86 15.93
CA ALA A 298 17.62 -0.51 15.88
C ALA A 298 17.81 0.20 17.24
N ALA A 299 18.48 1.34 17.24
CA ALA A 299 18.79 2.11 18.43
C ALA A 299 17.81 3.27 18.66
N HIS A 300 17.11 3.77 17.62
CA HIS A 300 16.13 4.84 17.80
C HIS A 300 14.98 4.38 18.71
N GLY A 301 14.45 5.28 19.51
CA GLY A 301 13.44 4.97 20.53
C GLY A 301 13.92 4.10 21.69
N TRP A 302 15.21 3.77 21.79
CA TRP A 302 15.74 2.90 22.82
C TRP A 302 15.66 3.48 24.24
N ARG A 303 15.59 4.80 24.36
CA ARG A 303 15.41 5.50 25.65
C ARG A 303 13.98 5.38 26.18
N GLN A 304 13.02 5.03 25.35
CA GLN A 304 11.64 4.78 25.76
C GLN A 304 11.59 3.40 26.42
N GLN A 305 11.35 3.38 27.72
CA GLN A 305 11.58 2.23 28.61
C GLN A 305 10.61 1.05 28.44
N GLU A 306 9.64 1.15 27.55
CA GLU A 306 8.56 0.15 27.40
C GLU A 306 8.74 -0.82 26.22
N HIS A 307 9.84 -0.73 25.49
CA HIS A 307 10.02 -1.56 24.33
C HIS A 307 10.60 -2.94 24.67
N PRO A 308 10.05 -3.99 24.02
CA PRO A 308 10.55 -5.34 24.18
C PRO A 308 12.00 -5.46 23.70
N LEU A 309 12.59 -6.61 23.99
CA LEU A 309 13.95 -6.97 23.59
C LEU A 309 14.24 -6.58 22.14
N ARG A 310 15.34 -5.90 21.91
CA ARG A 310 15.81 -5.53 20.58
C ARG A 310 16.14 -6.79 19.81
N VAL A 311 15.53 -6.94 18.66
CA VAL A 311 15.86 -8.05 17.74
C VAL A 311 16.79 -7.55 16.66
N ALA A 312 17.69 -8.42 16.22
CA ALA A 312 18.53 -8.12 15.10
C ALA A 312 17.70 -8.01 13.82
N GLU A 313 17.85 -6.92 13.10
CA GLU A 313 17.27 -6.69 11.78
C GLU A 313 18.39 -6.75 10.72
N TRP A 314 18.04 -6.98 9.48
CA TRP A 314 18.99 -6.73 8.40
C TRP A 314 18.99 -5.24 8.08
N LEU A 315 20.16 -4.65 7.89
CA LEU A 315 20.31 -3.40 7.17
C LEU A 315 20.64 -3.74 5.71
N LEU A 316 19.87 -3.20 4.79
CA LEU A 316 20.15 -3.23 3.36
C LEU A 316 20.48 -1.80 2.91
N VAL A 317 21.63 -1.61 2.29
CA VAL A 317 22.09 -0.32 1.80
C VAL A 317 22.25 -0.37 0.28
N GLU A 318 21.75 0.64 -0.42
CA GLU A 318 21.94 0.81 -1.87
C GLU A 318 22.95 1.91 -2.17
N TRP A 319 23.89 1.57 -3.03
CA TRP A 319 24.82 2.52 -3.63
C TRP A 319 24.59 2.54 -5.15
N PRO A 320 23.84 3.52 -5.68
CA PRO A 320 23.60 3.65 -7.11
C PRO A 320 24.88 3.81 -7.91
N MET A 321 24.89 3.34 -9.14
CA MET A 321 26.10 3.38 -10.00
C MET A 321 26.59 4.79 -10.29
N GLN A 322 25.67 5.76 -10.34
CA GLN A 322 25.97 7.17 -10.65
C GLN A 322 26.16 8.03 -9.41
N SER A 323 26.06 7.45 -8.22
CA SER A 323 26.25 8.18 -6.96
C SER A 323 27.67 8.01 -6.43
N THR A 324 28.19 9.05 -5.79
CA THR A 324 29.49 9.03 -5.09
C THR A 324 29.41 8.34 -3.75
N GLU A 325 28.19 8.18 -3.19
CA GLU A 325 27.93 7.62 -1.86
C GLU A 325 26.67 6.77 -1.82
N PRO A 326 26.48 5.92 -0.81
CA PRO A 326 25.22 5.22 -0.56
C PRO A 326 24.07 6.20 -0.29
N THR A 327 22.89 5.94 -0.88
CA THR A 327 21.78 6.90 -0.83
C THR A 327 20.49 6.36 -0.25
N LYS A 328 20.30 5.04 -0.16
CA LYS A 328 19.06 4.45 0.31
C LYS A 328 19.32 3.31 1.27
N TYR A 329 18.49 3.26 2.33
CA TYR A 329 18.63 2.38 3.45
C TYR A 329 17.30 1.71 3.77
N TRP A 330 17.31 0.43 4.08
CA TRP A 330 16.12 -0.32 4.52
C TRP A 330 16.45 -1.16 5.74
N LEU A 331 15.47 -1.37 6.59
CA LEU A 331 15.49 -2.35 7.66
C LEU A 331 14.53 -3.51 7.33
N PRO A 332 14.98 -4.53 6.60
CA PRO A 332 14.17 -5.71 6.33
C PRO A 332 14.25 -6.74 7.45
N GLN A 333 13.10 -7.37 7.72
CA GLN A 333 12.95 -8.54 8.59
C GLN A 333 12.08 -9.56 7.86
N LEU A 334 12.72 -10.50 7.16
CA LEU A 334 12.06 -11.48 6.28
C LEU A 334 12.15 -12.89 6.87
N GLY A 335 11.47 -13.12 8.00
CA GLY A 335 11.38 -14.44 8.63
C GLY A 335 12.73 -15.01 9.10
N ALA A 336 12.71 -16.26 9.57
CA ALA A 336 13.89 -16.97 10.05
C ALA A 336 14.72 -17.60 8.92
N GLN A 337 14.12 -17.85 7.77
CA GLN A 337 14.81 -18.47 6.63
C GLN A 337 15.72 -17.48 5.90
N PRO A 338 16.92 -17.90 5.48
CA PRO A 338 17.81 -17.06 4.71
C PRO A 338 17.19 -16.65 3.38
N VAL A 339 16.98 -15.35 3.17
CA VAL A 339 16.47 -14.81 1.91
C VAL A 339 17.64 -14.42 1.02
N GLY A 340 17.63 -14.92 -0.23
CA GLY A 340 18.62 -14.56 -1.24
C GLY A 340 18.62 -13.04 -1.51
N ARG A 341 19.82 -12.46 -1.75
CA ARG A 341 19.99 -11.01 -1.89
C ARG A 341 19.11 -10.40 -2.97
N ARG A 342 18.94 -11.06 -4.12
CA ARG A 342 18.08 -10.56 -5.21
C ARG A 342 16.61 -10.46 -4.78
N ARG A 343 16.08 -11.47 -4.07
CA ARG A 343 14.71 -11.44 -3.54
C ARG A 343 14.55 -10.34 -2.49
N LEU A 344 15.52 -10.19 -1.59
CA LEU A 344 15.53 -9.12 -0.58
C LEU A 344 15.43 -7.74 -1.22
N VAL A 345 16.30 -7.46 -2.23
CA VAL A 345 16.29 -6.19 -2.96
C VAL A 345 14.97 -6.00 -3.71
N ARG A 346 14.43 -7.03 -4.35
CA ARG A 346 13.16 -6.96 -5.07
C ARG A 346 12.00 -6.58 -4.14
N ILE A 347 11.92 -7.18 -2.95
CA ILE A 347 10.92 -6.83 -1.93
C ILE A 347 11.13 -5.39 -1.45
N ALA A 348 12.34 -5.02 -1.03
CA ALA A 348 12.64 -3.69 -0.52
C ALA A 348 12.34 -2.55 -1.53
N LYS A 349 12.45 -2.87 -2.81
CA LYS A 349 12.19 -1.92 -3.91
C LYS A 349 10.75 -1.97 -4.43
N ALA A 350 9.86 -2.85 -3.90
CA ALA A 350 8.54 -3.09 -4.49
C ALA A 350 7.57 -1.91 -4.37
N ARG A 351 7.79 -0.95 -3.46
CA ARG A 351 6.88 0.19 -3.21
C ARG A 351 6.59 1.05 -4.47
N TRP A 352 7.50 1.11 -5.45
CA TRP A 352 7.27 1.87 -6.68
C TRP A 352 5.94 1.50 -7.39
N ARG A 353 5.40 0.29 -7.15
CA ARG A 353 4.16 -0.18 -7.75
C ARG A 353 2.96 0.66 -7.32
N VAL A 354 2.91 1.02 -6.03
CA VAL A 354 1.81 1.85 -5.53
C VAL A 354 1.82 3.27 -6.11
N GLU A 355 3.00 3.79 -6.44
CA GLU A 355 3.11 5.10 -7.10
C GLU A 355 2.51 5.05 -8.52
N LEU A 356 2.70 3.93 -9.23
CA LEU A 356 2.05 3.68 -10.52
C LEU A 356 0.54 3.49 -10.36
N ASP A 357 0.11 2.66 -9.40
CA ASP A 357 -1.31 2.42 -9.12
C ASP A 357 -2.02 3.73 -8.80
N CYS A 358 -1.51 4.52 -7.86
CA CYS A 358 -2.11 5.79 -7.46
C CYS A 358 -2.20 6.79 -8.61
N ARG A 359 -1.21 6.83 -9.50
CA ARG A 359 -1.24 7.65 -10.70
C ARG A 359 -2.34 7.20 -11.63
N GLU A 360 -2.40 5.93 -12.02
CA GLU A 360 -3.42 5.41 -12.91
C GLU A 360 -4.83 5.49 -12.32
N LEU A 361 -5.00 5.22 -11.02
CA LEU A 361 -6.27 5.40 -10.32
C LEU A 361 -6.79 6.84 -10.41
N LYS A 362 -5.91 7.85 -10.35
CA LYS A 362 -6.28 9.26 -10.47
C LYS A 362 -6.47 9.69 -11.92
N GLU A 363 -5.49 9.45 -12.76
CA GLU A 363 -5.47 9.92 -14.15
C GLU A 363 -6.51 9.21 -15.02
N GLU A 364 -6.68 7.87 -14.87
CA GLU A 364 -7.54 7.07 -15.73
C GLU A 364 -8.94 6.84 -15.15
N LEU A 365 -9.04 6.66 -13.82
CA LEU A 365 -10.28 6.26 -13.16
C LEU A 365 -10.86 7.35 -12.23
N GLY A 366 -10.24 8.53 -12.16
CA GLY A 366 -10.76 9.66 -11.42
C GLY A 366 -10.89 9.44 -9.91
N LEU A 367 -9.94 8.72 -9.29
CA LEU A 367 -9.92 8.50 -7.84
C LEU A 367 -10.05 9.81 -7.04
N ASP A 368 -9.54 10.92 -7.54
CA ASP A 368 -9.62 12.25 -6.94
C ASP A 368 -10.75 13.14 -7.51
N HIS A 369 -11.56 12.62 -8.43
CA HIS A 369 -12.67 13.33 -9.05
C HIS A 369 -13.97 13.31 -8.23
N TYR A 370 -13.98 12.71 -7.04
CA TYR A 370 -15.15 12.72 -6.17
C TYR A 370 -15.43 14.12 -5.63
N GLU A 371 -16.60 14.66 -5.97
CA GLU A 371 -17.05 16.00 -5.60
C GLU A 371 -17.97 16.03 -4.36
N GLY A 372 -18.41 14.86 -3.92
CA GLY A 372 -19.26 14.72 -2.74
C GLY A 372 -18.53 15.09 -1.44
N ARG A 373 -19.30 15.40 -0.40
CA ARG A 373 -18.77 15.86 0.89
C ARG A 373 -18.86 14.80 1.98
N GLN A 374 -19.76 13.83 1.84
CA GLN A 374 -20.14 12.90 2.90
C GLN A 374 -19.14 11.75 3.07
N TRP A 375 -19.06 11.24 4.31
CA TRP A 375 -18.26 10.08 4.67
C TRP A 375 -18.60 8.85 3.83
N LEU A 376 -19.88 8.49 3.77
CA LEU A 376 -20.33 7.30 3.04
C LEU A 376 -19.97 7.38 1.56
N GLY A 377 -20.26 8.50 0.93
CA GLY A 377 -20.02 8.69 -0.49
C GLY A 377 -18.54 8.63 -0.87
N TRP A 378 -17.65 9.13 -0.02
CA TRP A 378 -16.21 9.01 -0.24
C TRP A 378 -15.77 7.53 -0.25
N HIS A 379 -16.20 6.74 0.74
CA HIS A 379 -15.86 5.32 0.83
C HIS A 379 -16.46 4.51 -0.32
N HIS A 380 -17.69 4.81 -0.72
CA HIS A 380 -18.32 4.21 -1.88
C HIS A 380 -17.53 4.48 -3.16
N HIS A 381 -17.16 5.73 -3.39
CA HIS A 381 -16.39 6.12 -4.58
C HIS A 381 -15.07 5.37 -4.67
N VAL A 382 -14.24 5.42 -3.62
CA VAL A 382 -12.92 4.76 -3.65
C VAL A 382 -13.03 3.23 -3.80
N CYS A 383 -14.07 2.62 -3.22
CA CYS A 383 -14.36 1.20 -3.39
C CYS A 383 -14.71 0.88 -4.86
N LEU A 384 -15.59 1.66 -5.49
CA LEU A 384 -15.98 1.47 -6.91
C LEU A 384 -14.81 1.70 -7.86
N VAL A 385 -13.98 2.71 -7.61
CA VAL A 385 -12.74 2.95 -8.37
C VAL A 385 -11.77 1.77 -8.22
N SER A 386 -11.62 1.22 -7.01
CA SER A 386 -10.79 0.03 -6.80
C SER A 386 -11.33 -1.20 -7.54
N MET A 387 -12.65 -1.38 -7.61
CA MET A 387 -13.27 -2.45 -8.41
C MET A 387 -12.97 -2.29 -9.89
N ALA A 388 -13.10 -1.08 -10.46
CA ALA A 388 -12.78 -0.79 -11.86
C ALA A 388 -11.30 -1.09 -12.14
N TYR A 389 -10.41 -0.64 -11.26
CA TYR A 389 -8.98 -0.89 -11.38
C TYR A 389 -8.62 -2.38 -11.31
N ALA A 390 -9.21 -3.11 -10.39
CA ALA A 390 -9.03 -4.55 -10.25
C ALA A 390 -9.42 -5.31 -11.51
N LEU A 391 -10.53 -4.92 -12.15
CA LEU A 391 -10.93 -5.48 -13.44
C LEU A 391 -9.86 -5.22 -14.51
N LEU A 392 -9.39 -3.98 -14.65
CA LEU A 392 -8.35 -3.64 -15.63
C LEU A 392 -7.07 -4.45 -15.38
N ARG A 393 -6.64 -4.57 -14.13
CA ARG A 393 -5.44 -5.36 -13.76
C ARG A 393 -5.61 -6.84 -14.05
N SER A 394 -6.79 -7.40 -13.81
CA SER A 394 -7.08 -8.80 -14.12
C SER A 394 -7.06 -9.07 -15.62
N GLU A 395 -7.62 -8.18 -16.43
CA GLU A 395 -7.58 -8.29 -17.90
C GLU A 395 -6.17 -8.12 -18.48
N GLN A 396 -5.38 -7.19 -17.92
CA GLN A 396 -3.97 -7.02 -18.30
C GLN A 396 -3.13 -8.26 -17.97
N ALA A 397 -3.29 -8.83 -16.79
CA ALA A 397 -2.59 -10.05 -16.37
C ALA A 397 -2.98 -11.23 -17.29
N ARG A 398 -4.27 -11.36 -17.61
CA ARG A 398 -4.76 -12.39 -18.54
C ARG A 398 -4.19 -12.25 -19.95
N LEU A 399 -4.14 -11.03 -20.48
CA LEU A 399 -3.59 -10.78 -21.82
C LEU A 399 -2.09 -11.11 -21.89
N LYS A 400 -1.32 -10.75 -20.86
CA LYS A 400 0.09 -11.11 -20.77
C LYS A 400 0.28 -12.63 -20.73
N LYS A 401 -0.50 -13.34 -19.92
CA LYS A 401 -0.41 -14.80 -19.81
C LYS A 401 -0.71 -15.48 -21.14
N ASN A 402 -1.76 -15.07 -21.86
CA ASN A 402 -2.10 -15.62 -23.17
C ASN A 402 -0.97 -15.38 -24.20
N PHE A 403 -0.41 -14.16 -24.22
CA PHE A 403 0.71 -13.83 -25.12
C PHE A 403 1.94 -14.74 -24.89
N TRP A 404 2.29 -15.04 -23.64
CA TRP A 404 3.39 -15.95 -23.33
C TRP A 404 3.08 -17.42 -23.66
N CYS A 405 1.82 -17.87 -23.50
CA CYS A 405 1.41 -19.21 -23.92
C CYS A 405 1.49 -19.36 -25.45
N ASP A 406 0.98 -18.37 -26.19
CA ASP A 406 1.01 -18.38 -27.66
C ASP A 406 2.45 -18.38 -28.21
N LEU A 407 3.40 -17.70 -27.51
CA LEU A 407 4.82 -17.72 -27.86
C LEU A 407 5.45 -19.09 -27.58
N ALA A 408 5.16 -19.70 -26.43
CA ALA A 408 5.68 -21.01 -26.07
C ALA A 408 5.18 -22.09 -27.02
N ASP A 409 3.89 -22.09 -27.36
CA ASP A 409 3.29 -23.01 -28.35
C ASP A 409 3.87 -22.77 -29.76
N GLY A 410 4.20 -21.53 -30.11
CA GLY A 410 4.84 -21.17 -31.38
C GLY A 410 6.29 -21.65 -31.47
N GLU A 411 7.06 -21.64 -30.37
CA GLU A 411 8.42 -22.18 -30.29
C GLU A 411 8.43 -23.72 -30.36
N GLU A 412 7.45 -24.40 -29.72
CA GLU A 412 7.33 -25.88 -29.86
C GLU A 412 6.96 -26.31 -31.30
N VAL A 413 6.14 -25.55 -31.99
CA VAL A 413 5.80 -25.82 -33.40
C VAL A 413 7.01 -25.60 -34.33
N ALA A 414 7.84 -24.58 -34.05
CA ALA A 414 9.07 -24.31 -34.80
C ALA A 414 10.18 -25.35 -34.53
N ALA A 415 10.22 -25.94 -33.35
CA ALA A 415 11.21 -26.96 -32.98
C ALA A 415 10.87 -28.37 -33.54
N ASN A 416 9.63 -28.62 -33.98
CA ASN A 416 9.14 -29.91 -34.47
C ASN A 416 9.05 -30.01 -36.00
N HIS A 417 9.60 -29.05 -36.76
CA HIS A 417 9.77 -29.23 -38.21
C HIS A 417 11.17 -29.76 -38.50
N PRO A 418 11.35 -31.06 -38.86
CA PRO A 418 12.63 -31.56 -39.34
C PRO A 418 12.91 -30.97 -40.75
N GLN A 419 14.14 -30.51 -40.91
CA GLN A 419 14.69 -30.15 -42.21
C GLN A 419 14.82 -31.36 -43.10
#